data_a4e6b949945dae701424393c86f418f1
#
_entry.id   a4e6b949945dae701424393c86f418f1
#
_cell.length_a   1.000
_cell.length_b   1.000
_cell.length_c   1.000
_cell.angle_alpha   90.00
_cell.angle_beta   90.00
_cell.angle_gamma   90.00
#
_symmetry.space_group_name_H-M   'P 1'
#
loop_
_entity.id
_entity.type
_entity.pdbx_description
1 polymer ?
#
loop_
_entity_poly.entity_id
_entity_poly.type
_entity_poly.pdbx_seq_one_letter_code
_entity_poly.pdbx_strand_id
1 'polypeptide(L)'
;VSAVDGAAVADRFVSEIEQVEGLRCLPLNRTLAAMRSLGMTGVRDLTQAYTLMRTLQADGLVLGTVTEWDPYKPLRFGAAIEVVSAAEGSDRRPLDLKELTMPTAESIGGQDSSRAAMSQASRIFDGRSHETLQELERYSMGRAAPDSGSGERAYEIRIDLFTRFGAFVLLRDLLEQEAARLGVPLVDGKAERVP
;
A
#
# COMPACT_ATOMS: atom_id res chain seq x y z
N VAL A 1 -15.68 1.18 -18.77
CA VAL A 1 -14.84 1.30 -17.55
C VAL A 1 -14.24 -0.08 -17.34
N SER A 2 -12.92 -0.20 -17.48
CA SER A 2 -12.22 -1.45 -17.18
C SER A 2 -12.30 -1.69 -15.67
N ALA A 3 -12.90 -2.81 -15.26
CA ALA A 3 -12.99 -3.15 -13.85
C ALA A 3 -11.57 -3.43 -13.32
N VAL A 4 -11.21 -2.80 -12.20
CA VAL A 4 -9.95 -3.07 -11.53
C VAL A 4 -9.99 -4.45 -10.87
N ASP A 5 -8.93 -5.24 -11.08
CA ASP A 5 -8.73 -6.48 -10.32
C ASP A 5 -7.98 -6.15 -9.02
N GLY A 6 -8.74 -6.03 -7.93
CA GLY A 6 -8.19 -5.73 -6.61
C GLY A 6 -7.19 -6.78 -6.12
N ALA A 7 -7.35 -8.06 -6.51
CA ALA A 7 -6.39 -9.10 -6.14
C ALA A 7 -5.05 -8.91 -6.88
N ALA A 8 -5.10 -8.55 -8.16
CA ALA A 8 -3.89 -8.23 -8.91
C ALA A 8 -3.16 -7.00 -8.35
N VAL A 9 -3.91 -5.98 -7.91
CA VAL A 9 -3.31 -4.81 -7.22
C VAL A 9 -2.69 -5.23 -5.90
N ALA A 10 -3.39 -6.00 -5.06
CA ALA A 10 -2.86 -6.49 -3.78
C ALA A 10 -1.58 -7.32 -3.96
N ASP A 11 -1.48 -8.13 -5.01
CA ASP A 11 -0.28 -8.91 -5.33
C ASP A 11 0.93 -8.02 -5.63
N ARG A 12 0.73 -6.82 -6.21
CA ARG A 12 1.81 -5.83 -6.40
C ARG A 12 2.29 -5.27 -5.07
N PHE A 13 1.38 -5.01 -4.12
CA PHE A 13 1.77 -4.60 -2.76
C PHE A 13 2.53 -5.70 -2.05
N VAL A 14 2.09 -6.96 -2.11
CA VAL A 14 2.83 -8.11 -1.56
C VAL A 14 4.25 -8.15 -2.11
N SER A 15 4.41 -8.01 -3.43
CA SER A 15 5.73 -8.03 -4.08
C SER A 15 6.66 -6.91 -3.62
N GLU A 16 6.14 -5.74 -3.29
CA GLU A 16 6.96 -4.62 -2.78
C GLU A 16 7.23 -4.75 -1.26
N ILE A 17 6.28 -5.25 -0.47
CA ILE A 17 6.48 -5.53 0.96
C ILE A 17 7.58 -6.58 1.17
N GLU A 18 7.65 -7.60 0.34
CA GLU A 18 8.68 -8.64 0.42
C GLU A 18 10.11 -8.12 0.17
N GLN A 19 10.25 -6.93 -0.43
CA GLN A 19 11.54 -6.28 -0.62
C GLN A 19 12.00 -5.46 0.61
N VAL A 20 11.10 -5.26 1.58
CA VAL A 20 11.42 -4.51 2.81
C VAL A 20 12.06 -5.45 3.82
N GLU A 21 13.28 -5.12 4.23
CA GLU A 21 14.00 -5.90 5.24
C GLU A 21 13.24 -5.91 6.58
N GLY A 22 13.12 -7.09 7.17
CA GLY A 22 12.40 -7.27 8.44
C GLY A 22 10.90 -7.55 8.28
N LEU A 23 10.30 -7.38 7.11
CA LEU A 23 8.92 -7.73 6.83
C LEU A 23 8.81 -9.10 6.13
N ARG A 24 7.78 -9.84 6.49
CA ARG A 24 7.41 -11.09 5.81
C ARG A 24 5.95 -11.04 5.43
N CYS A 25 5.67 -11.20 4.16
CA CYS A 25 4.30 -11.20 3.67
C CYS A 25 3.73 -12.61 3.58
N LEU A 26 2.48 -12.79 3.97
CA LEU A 26 1.77 -14.02 3.68
C LEU A 26 1.32 -14.00 2.22
N PRO A 27 1.40 -15.13 1.50
CA PRO A 27 0.89 -15.20 0.15
C PRO A 27 -0.58 -14.79 0.05
N LEU A 28 -0.92 -13.98 -0.93
CA LEU A 28 -2.28 -13.42 -1.10
C LEU A 28 -3.35 -14.52 -1.16
N ASN A 29 -3.07 -15.65 -1.79
CA ASN A 29 -4.00 -16.79 -1.88
C ASN A 29 -4.38 -17.33 -0.49
N ARG A 30 -3.48 -17.30 0.49
CA ARG A 30 -3.74 -17.70 1.87
C ARG A 30 -4.69 -16.71 2.54
N THR A 31 -4.49 -15.42 2.34
CA THR A 31 -5.37 -14.36 2.85
C THR A 31 -6.77 -14.49 2.25
N LEU A 32 -6.88 -14.66 0.94
CA LEU A 32 -8.15 -14.86 0.25
C LEU A 32 -8.86 -16.16 0.67
N ALA A 33 -8.13 -17.23 0.98
CA ALA A 33 -8.69 -18.47 1.50
C ALA A 33 -9.25 -18.27 2.91
N ALA A 34 -8.53 -17.57 3.79
CA ALA A 34 -8.99 -17.24 5.14
C ALA A 34 -10.24 -16.34 5.09
N MET A 35 -10.26 -15.32 4.24
CA MET A 35 -11.44 -14.48 4.04
C MET A 35 -12.66 -15.30 3.61
N ARG A 36 -12.49 -16.21 2.65
CA ARG A 36 -13.57 -17.12 2.21
C ARG A 36 -14.06 -18.01 3.33
N SER A 37 -13.18 -18.59 4.14
CA SER A 37 -13.58 -19.45 5.27
C SER A 37 -14.33 -18.69 6.36
N LEU A 38 -14.09 -17.38 6.48
CA LEU A 38 -14.79 -16.47 7.39
C LEU A 38 -16.06 -15.86 6.78
N GLY A 39 -16.40 -16.19 5.53
CA GLY A 39 -17.53 -15.60 4.81
C GLY A 39 -17.35 -14.11 4.47
N MET A 40 -16.09 -13.62 4.43
CA MET A 40 -15.76 -12.23 4.16
C MET A 40 -15.54 -12.01 2.66
N THR A 41 -16.20 -11.02 2.09
CA THR A 41 -15.93 -10.51 0.73
C THR A 41 -14.99 -9.30 0.73
N GLY A 42 -14.74 -8.73 1.90
CA GLY A 42 -13.85 -7.61 2.17
C GLY A 42 -13.79 -7.39 3.67
N VAL A 43 -12.83 -6.61 4.14
CA VAL A 43 -12.73 -6.17 5.53
C VAL A 43 -13.46 -4.83 5.64
N ARG A 44 -14.45 -4.74 6.53
CA ARG A 44 -15.35 -3.57 6.67
C ARG A 44 -15.13 -2.80 7.95
N ASP A 45 -14.54 -3.44 8.96
CA ASP A 45 -14.31 -2.89 10.27
C ASP A 45 -13.11 -3.54 10.96
N LEU A 46 -12.63 -2.95 12.02
CA LEU A 46 -11.48 -3.44 12.79
C LEU A 46 -11.71 -4.83 13.39
N THR A 47 -12.94 -5.16 13.77
CA THR A 47 -13.26 -6.49 14.34
C THR A 47 -12.99 -7.57 13.30
N GLN A 48 -13.39 -7.33 12.05
CA GLN A 48 -13.09 -8.22 10.93
C GLN A 48 -11.59 -8.28 10.62
N ALA A 49 -10.89 -7.12 10.66
CA ALA A 49 -9.44 -7.08 10.49
C ALA A 49 -8.73 -7.94 11.54
N TYR A 50 -9.03 -7.77 12.81
CA TYR A 50 -8.43 -8.57 13.89
C TYR A 50 -8.82 -10.05 13.83
N THR A 51 -10.04 -10.37 13.39
CA THR A 51 -10.47 -11.76 13.21
C THR A 51 -9.66 -12.42 12.10
N LEU A 52 -9.45 -11.72 10.99
CA LEU A 52 -8.64 -12.18 9.87
C LEU A 52 -7.17 -12.35 10.28
N MET A 53 -6.59 -11.34 10.96
CA MET A 53 -5.21 -11.41 11.47
C MET A 53 -4.99 -12.61 12.40
N ARG A 54 -5.89 -12.85 13.35
CA ARG A 54 -5.81 -14.02 14.24
C ARG A 54 -5.90 -15.34 13.47
N THR A 55 -6.79 -15.43 12.49
CA THR A 55 -6.92 -16.62 11.64
C THR A 55 -5.66 -16.89 10.85
N LEU A 56 -4.99 -15.83 10.37
CA LEU A 56 -3.75 -15.89 9.61
C LEU A 56 -2.51 -16.03 10.49
N GLN A 57 -2.61 -15.78 11.79
CA GLN A 57 -1.48 -15.62 12.71
C GLN A 57 -0.52 -14.53 12.23
N ALA A 58 -1.06 -13.41 11.78
CA ALA A 58 -0.31 -12.27 11.28
C ALA A 58 -0.25 -11.16 12.34
N ASP A 59 0.90 -10.49 12.43
CA ASP A 59 1.14 -9.39 13.37
C ASP A 59 0.58 -8.05 12.84
N GLY A 60 0.36 -7.97 11.52
CA GLY A 60 -0.20 -6.79 10.85
C GLY A 60 -1.01 -7.14 9.61
N LEU A 61 -1.90 -6.24 9.23
CA LEU A 61 -2.73 -6.33 8.03
C LEU A 61 -2.68 -4.98 7.31
N VAL A 62 -2.29 -5.00 6.04
CA VAL A 62 -2.41 -3.83 5.18
C VAL A 62 -3.74 -3.92 4.45
N LEU A 63 -4.59 -2.91 4.66
CA LEU A 63 -5.84 -2.73 3.95
C LEU A 63 -5.65 -1.69 2.86
N GLY A 64 -6.27 -1.89 1.70
CA GLY A 64 -6.14 -0.98 0.59
C GLY A 64 -7.44 -0.79 -0.18
N THR A 65 -7.63 0.43 -0.69
CA THR A 65 -8.73 0.78 -1.59
C THR A 65 -8.16 1.47 -2.82
N VAL A 66 -8.50 0.98 -4.00
CA VAL A 66 -8.17 1.66 -5.26
C VAL A 66 -9.15 2.81 -5.46
N THR A 67 -8.63 4.03 -5.56
CA THR A 67 -9.43 5.26 -5.68
C THR A 67 -9.48 5.79 -7.12
N GLU A 68 -8.46 5.45 -7.92
CA GLU A 68 -8.37 5.85 -9.33
C GLU A 68 -7.77 4.72 -10.15
N TRP A 69 -8.31 4.47 -11.35
CA TRP A 69 -7.80 3.43 -12.24
C TRP A 69 -8.08 3.78 -13.70
N ASP A 70 -7.03 4.10 -14.44
CA ASP A 70 -7.09 4.23 -15.90
C ASP A 70 -5.90 3.48 -16.51
N PRO A 71 -6.14 2.33 -17.15
CA PRO A 71 -5.10 1.53 -17.79
C PRO A 71 -4.66 2.06 -19.15
N TYR A 72 -5.29 3.12 -19.64
CA TYR A 72 -4.95 3.71 -20.93
C TYR A 72 -3.96 4.86 -20.78
N LYS A 73 -3.05 4.99 -21.74
CA LYS A 73 -2.03 6.04 -21.72
C LYS A 73 -2.64 7.44 -21.94
N PRO A 74 -2.31 8.42 -21.10
CA PRO A 74 -1.42 8.38 -19.95
C PRO A 74 -2.06 7.64 -18.75
N LEU A 75 -1.28 6.70 -18.16
CA LEU A 75 -1.77 5.85 -17.08
C LEU A 75 -2.14 6.65 -15.84
N ARG A 76 -3.20 6.21 -15.12
CA ARG A 76 -3.56 6.78 -13.82
C ARG A 76 -3.83 5.66 -12.82
N PHE A 77 -3.25 5.77 -11.65
CA PHE A 77 -3.46 4.88 -10.54
C PHE A 77 -3.55 5.67 -9.24
N GLY A 78 -4.58 5.42 -8.46
CA GLY A 78 -4.72 5.98 -7.12
C GLY A 78 -5.12 4.90 -6.14
N ALA A 79 -4.56 4.96 -4.94
CA ALA A 79 -4.95 4.09 -3.86
C ALA A 79 -4.77 4.78 -2.51
N ALA A 80 -5.57 4.33 -1.54
CA ALA A 80 -5.40 4.61 -0.13
C ALA A 80 -5.06 3.28 0.56
N ILE A 81 -4.04 3.27 1.42
CA ILE A 81 -3.65 2.11 2.21
C ILE A 81 -3.54 2.49 3.68
N GLU A 82 -3.82 1.54 4.55
CA GLU A 82 -3.66 1.68 5.98
C GLU A 82 -3.09 0.39 6.57
N VAL A 83 -2.36 0.49 7.70
CA VAL A 83 -1.87 -0.67 8.44
C VAL A 83 -2.62 -0.83 9.74
N VAL A 84 -3.10 -2.06 10.01
CA VAL A 84 -3.67 -2.49 11.28
C VAL A 84 -2.68 -3.43 11.95
N SER A 85 -2.27 -3.12 13.18
CA SER A 85 -1.30 -3.91 13.95
C SER A 85 -1.98 -4.67 15.09
N ALA A 86 -1.50 -5.89 15.38
CA ALA A 86 -2.01 -6.71 16.48
C ALA A 86 -1.73 -6.11 17.86
N ALA A 87 -0.67 -5.33 18.00
CA ALA A 87 -0.29 -4.70 19.28
C ALA A 87 -1.31 -3.65 19.77
N GLU A 88 -2.16 -3.16 18.87
CA GLU A 88 -3.12 -2.08 19.15
C GLU A 88 -4.52 -2.57 19.55
N GLY A 89 -4.75 -3.89 19.60
CA GLY A 89 -6.08 -4.53 19.71
C GLY A 89 -6.82 -4.42 21.05
N SER A 90 -6.32 -3.70 22.05
CA SER A 90 -6.94 -3.76 23.39
C SER A 90 -7.97 -2.67 23.71
N ASP A 91 -8.10 -1.59 22.91
CA ASP A 91 -9.01 -0.50 23.31
C ASP A 91 -9.53 0.31 22.08
N ARG A 92 -10.64 -0.15 21.43
CA ARG A 92 -11.03 0.57 20.23
C ARG A 92 -12.46 0.61 19.72
N ARG A 93 -12.80 1.78 19.15
CA ARG A 93 -13.99 2.13 18.39
C ARG A 93 -14.02 1.52 16.97
N PRO A 94 -15.21 1.29 16.38
CA PRO A 94 -15.35 0.79 15.01
C PRO A 94 -14.79 1.78 13.97
N LEU A 95 -14.09 1.26 12.96
CA LEU A 95 -13.63 2.00 11.81
C LEU A 95 -14.81 2.31 10.89
N ASP A 96 -15.02 3.57 10.53
CA ASP A 96 -15.98 3.94 9.48
C ASP A 96 -15.24 4.13 8.15
N LEU A 97 -15.30 3.10 7.30
CA LEU A 97 -14.67 3.11 5.96
C LEU A 97 -15.24 4.19 5.02
N LYS A 98 -16.38 4.81 5.37
CA LYS A 98 -16.92 5.93 4.58
C LYS A 98 -16.11 7.20 4.77
N GLU A 99 -15.41 7.36 5.90
CA GLU A 99 -14.53 8.51 6.11
C GLU A 99 -13.25 8.45 5.27
N LEU A 100 -12.80 7.26 4.84
CA LEU A 100 -11.63 7.07 3.97
C LEU A 100 -11.86 7.56 2.51
N THR A 101 -13.11 7.75 2.11
CA THR A 101 -13.46 8.20 0.76
C THR A 101 -13.68 9.72 0.63
N MET A 102 -13.61 10.46 1.74
CA MET A 102 -13.72 11.93 1.71
C MET A 102 -12.36 12.57 1.41
N PRO A 103 -12.28 13.52 0.44
CA PRO A 103 -11.05 14.28 0.22
C PRO A 103 -10.72 15.10 1.46
N THR A 104 -9.50 14.89 1.99
CA THR A 104 -8.98 15.49 3.22
C THR A 104 -8.68 16.98 3.04
N ALA A 105 -9.68 17.83 2.83
CA ALA A 105 -9.48 19.27 2.77
C ALA A 105 -9.94 20.04 4.03
N GLU A 106 -10.64 19.42 4.98
CA GLU A 106 -11.26 20.14 6.11
C GLU A 106 -11.17 19.45 7.48
N SER A 107 -10.07 18.77 7.79
CA SER A 107 -9.87 18.24 9.15
C SER A 107 -8.76 18.97 9.90
N ILE A 108 -8.76 20.31 9.87
CA ILE A 108 -8.02 21.12 10.83
C ILE A 108 -8.99 21.47 11.97
N GLY A 109 -8.93 20.71 13.06
CA GLY A 109 -9.57 21.11 14.30
C GLY A 109 -10.45 20.08 15.01
N GLY A 110 -9.98 18.87 15.23
CA GLY A 110 -10.63 17.91 16.11
C GLY A 110 -9.63 16.90 16.63
N GLN A 111 -9.22 17.06 17.89
CA GLN A 111 -8.43 16.08 18.62
C GLN A 111 -9.24 14.81 18.78
N ASP A 112 -9.07 13.85 17.90
CA ASP A 112 -9.54 12.49 18.12
C ASP A 112 -8.34 11.57 18.23
N SER A 113 -7.93 11.32 19.48
CA SER A 113 -6.76 10.49 19.85
C SER A 113 -6.86 9.04 19.35
N SER A 114 -8.01 8.63 18.82
CA SER A 114 -8.24 7.30 18.24
C SER A 114 -7.67 7.16 16.82
N ARG A 115 -7.43 8.26 16.11
CA ARG A 115 -6.79 8.29 14.79
C ARG A 115 -5.27 8.16 14.85
N ALA A 116 -4.67 8.40 16.02
CA ALA A 116 -3.23 8.38 16.22
C ALA A 116 -2.61 6.96 16.20
N ALA A 117 -3.41 5.91 16.16
CA ALA A 117 -2.96 4.53 16.25
C ALA A 117 -2.75 3.83 14.89
N MET A 118 -3.09 4.46 13.77
CA MET A 118 -3.00 3.86 12.43
C MET A 118 -2.22 4.75 11.49
N SER A 119 -1.19 4.18 10.86
CA SER A 119 -0.51 4.85 9.75
C SER A 119 -1.29 4.63 8.47
N GLN A 120 -1.47 5.70 7.71
CA GLN A 120 -2.26 5.71 6.47
C GLN A 120 -1.53 6.50 5.40
N ALA A 121 -1.52 5.99 4.18
CA ALA A 121 -1.01 6.70 3.00
C ALA A 121 -2.05 6.68 1.88
N SER A 122 -2.21 7.81 1.20
CA SER A 122 -3.12 7.94 0.06
C SER A 122 -2.51 8.85 -0.99
N ARG A 123 -2.49 8.39 -2.25
CA ARG A 123 -1.94 9.15 -3.37
C ARG A 123 -2.57 8.75 -4.70
N ILE A 124 -2.62 9.73 -5.61
CA ILE A 124 -2.98 9.52 -7.02
C ILE A 124 -1.73 9.78 -7.87
N PHE A 125 -1.38 8.82 -8.70
CA PHE A 125 -0.29 8.89 -9.67
C PHE A 125 -0.88 9.15 -11.05
N ASP A 126 -0.53 10.28 -11.66
CA ASP A 126 -0.95 10.64 -13.02
C ASP A 126 0.29 10.64 -13.93
N GLY A 127 0.27 9.80 -14.96
CA GLY A 127 1.33 9.72 -15.97
C GLY A 127 1.54 10.99 -16.81
N ARG A 128 0.77 12.07 -16.55
CA ARG A 128 1.01 13.42 -17.07
C ARG A 128 1.82 14.27 -16.12
N SER A 129 1.83 13.94 -14.85
CA SER A 129 2.53 14.72 -13.83
C SER A 129 4.04 14.54 -13.96
N HIS A 130 4.74 15.66 -14.05
CA HIS A 130 6.19 15.65 -14.09
C HIS A 130 6.81 15.04 -12.81
N GLU A 131 6.21 15.31 -11.66
CA GLU A 131 6.62 14.73 -10.39
C GLU A 131 6.49 13.20 -10.40
N THR A 132 5.32 12.69 -10.84
CA THR A 132 5.09 11.26 -10.98
C THR A 132 6.10 10.61 -11.92
N LEU A 133 6.38 11.25 -13.06
CA LEU A 133 7.33 10.73 -14.04
C LEU A 133 8.77 10.72 -13.50
N GLN A 134 9.19 11.74 -12.76
CA GLN A 134 10.51 11.77 -12.13
C GLN A 134 10.68 10.69 -11.04
N GLU A 135 9.64 10.46 -10.22
CA GLU A 135 9.65 9.39 -9.23
C GLU A 135 9.65 8.01 -9.90
N LEU A 136 8.88 7.85 -10.98
CA LEU A 136 8.84 6.63 -11.78
C LEU A 136 10.19 6.30 -12.39
N GLU A 137 10.87 7.30 -12.97
CA GLU A 137 12.21 7.15 -13.52
C GLU A 137 13.19 6.66 -12.45
N ARG A 138 13.22 7.30 -11.28
CA ARG A 138 14.07 6.88 -10.15
C ARG A 138 13.76 5.45 -9.68
N TYR A 139 12.48 5.09 -9.64
CA TYR A 139 12.07 3.75 -9.25
C TYR A 139 12.48 2.70 -10.28
N SER A 140 12.35 3.01 -11.57
CA SER A 140 12.65 2.08 -12.66
C SER A 140 14.15 1.87 -12.89
N MET A 141 14.99 2.82 -12.45
CA MET A 141 16.45 2.68 -12.53
C MET A 141 16.94 1.42 -11.81
N GLY A 142 17.59 0.53 -12.54
CA GLY A 142 18.11 -0.74 -12.03
C GLY A 142 17.07 -1.86 -11.83
N ARG A 143 15.78 -1.58 -12.06
CA ARG A 143 14.70 -2.59 -12.04
C ARG A 143 14.25 -3.03 -13.42
N ALA A 144 14.55 -2.26 -14.45
CA ALA A 144 14.29 -2.64 -15.83
C ALA A 144 15.23 -3.76 -16.24
N ALA A 145 14.70 -4.83 -16.87
CA ALA A 145 15.54 -5.89 -17.39
C ALA A 145 16.45 -5.33 -18.51
N PRO A 146 17.78 -5.57 -18.47
CA PRO A 146 18.72 -5.00 -19.44
C PRO A 146 18.37 -5.35 -20.89
N ASP A 147 17.75 -6.51 -21.10
CA ASP A 147 17.39 -7.04 -22.43
C ASP A 147 15.97 -6.71 -22.87
N SER A 148 15.20 -5.93 -22.07
CA SER A 148 13.84 -5.55 -22.47
C SER A 148 13.92 -4.38 -23.46
N GLY A 149 13.44 -4.57 -24.69
CA GLY A 149 13.42 -3.52 -25.73
C GLY A 149 12.64 -2.25 -25.36
N SER A 150 11.90 -2.26 -24.25
CA SER A 150 11.17 -1.12 -23.69
C SER A 150 11.88 -0.50 -22.49
N GLY A 151 12.80 -1.21 -21.83
CA GLY A 151 13.55 -0.70 -20.67
C GLY A 151 12.66 -0.01 -19.64
N GLU A 152 13.07 1.18 -19.20
CA GLU A 152 12.36 2.02 -18.23
C GLU A 152 11.00 2.52 -18.75
N ARG A 153 10.86 2.73 -20.07
CA ARG A 153 9.60 3.14 -20.70
C ARG A 153 8.45 2.14 -20.52
N ALA A 154 8.76 0.87 -20.22
CA ALA A 154 7.73 -0.11 -19.91
C ALA A 154 6.85 0.31 -18.74
N TYR A 155 7.43 1.02 -17.77
CA TYR A 155 6.70 1.52 -16.59
C TYR A 155 5.71 2.65 -16.92
N GLU A 156 5.91 3.39 -18.01
CA GLU A 156 5.01 4.44 -18.48
C GLU A 156 3.83 3.93 -19.32
N ILE A 157 3.90 2.69 -19.82
CA ILE A 157 2.93 2.15 -20.77
C ILE A 157 2.21 0.90 -20.27
N ARG A 158 2.72 0.26 -19.23
CA ARG A 158 2.15 -0.96 -18.64
C ARG A 158 1.58 -0.66 -17.28
N ILE A 159 0.27 -0.77 -17.16
CA ILE A 159 -0.45 -0.48 -15.92
C ILE A 159 -0.01 -1.38 -14.74
N ASP A 160 0.37 -2.63 -14.99
CA ASP A 160 0.88 -3.53 -13.97
C ASP A 160 2.21 -3.03 -13.35
N LEU A 161 3.14 -2.52 -14.17
CA LEU A 161 4.39 -1.93 -13.70
C LEU A 161 4.16 -0.56 -13.05
N PHE A 162 3.27 0.24 -13.61
CA PHE A 162 2.90 1.55 -13.04
C PHE A 162 2.23 1.39 -11.67
N THR A 163 1.35 0.39 -11.51
CA THR A 163 0.73 0.06 -10.22
C THR A 163 1.76 -0.42 -9.21
N ARG A 164 2.75 -1.19 -9.65
CA ARG A 164 3.87 -1.64 -8.81
C ARG A 164 4.69 -0.46 -8.28
N PHE A 165 4.99 0.52 -9.14
CA PHE A 165 5.60 1.77 -8.73
C PHE A 165 4.75 2.52 -7.69
N GLY A 166 3.44 2.68 -7.93
CA GLY A 166 2.54 3.32 -6.98
C GLY A 166 2.47 2.58 -5.63
N ALA A 167 2.48 1.24 -5.65
CA ALA A 167 2.54 0.43 -4.44
C ALA A 167 3.83 0.69 -3.65
N PHE A 168 4.99 0.76 -4.32
CA PHE A 168 6.27 1.10 -3.68
C PHE A 168 6.23 2.46 -2.98
N VAL A 169 5.73 3.50 -3.67
CA VAL A 169 5.68 4.86 -3.09
C VAL A 169 4.73 4.90 -1.89
N LEU A 170 3.53 4.34 -2.01
CA LEU A 170 2.56 4.29 -0.92
C LEU A 170 3.09 3.52 0.30
N LEU A 171 3.77 2.39 0.08
CA LEU A 171 4.38 1.62 1.15
C LEU A 171 5.52 2.39 1.83
N ARG A 172 6.36 3.07 1.07
CA ARG A 172 7.40 3.93 1.62
C ARG A 172 6.79 5.02 2.51
N ASP A 173 5.80 5.74 2.00
CA ASP A 173 5.14 6.82 2.73
C ASP A 173 4.44 6.29 4.00
N LEU A 174 3.83 5.10 3.95
CA LEU A 174 3.22 4.41 5.08
C LEU A 174 4.26 4.01 6.14
N LEU A 175 5.38 3.42 5.72
CA LEU A 175 6.44 2.99 6.61
C LEU A 175 7.17 4.17 7.26
N GLU A 176 7.36 5.28 6.54
CA GLU A 176 7.91 6.52 7.09
C GLU A 176 7.01 7.07 8.21
N GLN A 177 5.70 7.08 8.01
CA GLN A 177 4.75 7.50 9.04
C GLN A 177 4.77 6.55 10.25
N GLU A 178 4.80 5.24 10.00
CA GLU A 178 4.83 4.25 11.08
C GLU A 178 6.13 4.32 11.88
N ALA A 179 7.26 4.48 11.22
CA ALA A 179 8.56 4.66 11.86
C ALA A 179 8.59 5.93 12.73
N ALA A 180 8.05 7.03 12.22
CA ALA A 180 7.91 8.29 12.98
C ALA A 180 7.00 8.10 14.21
N ARG A 181 5.89 7.36 14.06
CA ARG A 181 4.96 7.04 15.16
C ARG A 181 5.62 6.22 16.25
N LEU A 182 6.45 5.25 15.86
CA LEU A 182 7.14 4.34 16.77
C LEU A 182 8.46 4.93 17.33
N GLY A 183 8.90 6.08 16.81
CA GLY A 183 10.20 6.68 17.21
C GLY A 183 11.41 5.85 16.74
N VAL A 184 11.23 5.02 15.70
CA VAL A 184 12.29 4.16 15.15
C VAL A 184 12.83 4.82 13.89
N PRO A 185 14.16 5.07 13.78
CA PRO A 185 14.73 5.60 12.54
C PRO A 185 14.64 4.54 11.44
N LEU A 186 14.13 4.93 10.26
CA LEU A 186 14.28 4.12 9.06
C LEU A 186 15.77 4.10 8.69
N VAL A 187 16.32 2.91 8.64
CA VAL A 187 17.69 2.73 8.12
C VAL A 187 17.56 2.72 6.60
N ASP A 188 17.96 3.81 5.95
CA ASP A 188 18.14 3.82 4.50
C ASP A 188 19.11 2.70 4.15
N GLY A 189 18.65 1.72 3.39
CA GLY A 189 19.41 0.55 2.95
C GLY A 189 20.50 0.92 1.93
N LYS A 190 21.32 1.92 2.24
CA LYS A 190 22.62 2.13 1.63
C LYS A 190 23.55 1.09 2.22
N ALA A 191 23.65 -0.05 1.54
CA ALA A 191 24.72 -0.99 1.77
C ALA A 191 26.05 -0.21 1.73
N GLU A 192 26.62 0.09 2.88
CA GLU A 192 28.04 0.38 3.01
C GLU A 192 28.78 -0.85 2.49
N ARG A 193 29.27 -0.74 1.27
CA ARG A 193 30.31 -1.67 0.80
C ARG A 193 31.53 -1.38 1.68
N VAL A 194 31.70 -2.22 2.68
CA VAL A 194 32.97 -2.30 3.42
C VAL A 194 34.06 -2.68 2.42
N PRO A 195 35.19 -1.97 2.40
CA PRO A 195 36.29 -2.16 1.48
C PRO A 195 36.97 -3.53 1.58
#